data_b5f694c68f6dc057dd1a9da2b0b66976
#
_entry.id   b5f694c68f6dc057dd1a9da2b0b66976
#
_cell.length_a   1.000
_cell.length_b   1.000
_cell.length_c   1.000
_cell.angle_alpha   90.00
_cell.angle_beta   90.00
_cell.angle_gamma   90.00
#
_symmetry.space_group_name_H-M   'P 1'
#
loop_
_entity.id
_entity.type
_entity.pdbx_description
1 polymer ?
#
loop_
_entity_poly.entity_id
_entity_poly.type
_entity_poly.pdbx_seq_one_letter_code
_entity_poly.pdbx_strand_id
1 'polypeptide(L)'
;MEVHQLRYFCAIAKHGTFTRAAEFEHVAQPSLSQQILKLEDELGGKLFYRLPRAAKLTPLGESFLPRASAILQQIHDTKVEARRIVDLRRYQAELEAASGVLSEGLRRDERNNNQANGVICFNLRKSA
;
A
#
# COMPACT_ATOMS: atom_id res chain seq x y z
N MET A 1 13.33 -4.69 0.44
CA MET A 1 11.97 -5.02 0.93
C MET A 1 10.95 -4.65 -0.12
N GLU A 2 10.25 -5.63 -0.65
CA GLU A 2 9.30 -5.43 -1.73
C GLU A 2 7.87 -5.42 -1.19
N VAL A 3 6.98 -4.67 -1.86
CA VAL A 3 5.56 -4.58 -1.44
C VAL A 3 4.88 -5.93 -1.39
N HIS A 4 5.13 -6.78 -2.39
CA HIS A 4 4.54 -8.12 -2.44
C HIS A 4 5.01 -9.00 -1.28
N GLN A 5 6.23 -8.81 -0.77
CA GLN A 5 6.74 -9.53 0.41
C GLN A 5 5.95 -9.14 1.65
N LEU A 6 5.61 -7.87 1.82
CA LEU A 6 4.76 -7.39 2.91
C LEU A 6 3.34 -7.94 2.82
N ARG A 7 2.78 -8.01 1.60
CA ARG A 7 1.46 -8.62 1.38
C ARG A 7 1.46 -10.10 1.74
N TYR A 8 2.47 -10.84 1.31
CA TYR A 8 2.59 -12.27 1.61
C TYR A 8 2.74 -12.51 3.11
N PHE A 9 3.56 -11.71 3.76
CA PHE A 9 3.72 -11.76 5.22
C PHE A 9 2.38 -11.55 5.95
N CYS A 10 1.65 -10.51 5.62
CA CYS A 10 0.36 -10.22 6.22
C CYS A 10 -0.68 -11.30 5.90
N ALA A 11 -0.66 -11.85 4.69
CA ALA A 11 -1.55 -12.94 4.30
C ALA A 11 -1.30 -14.21 5.11
N ILE A 12 -0.04 -14.58 5.33
CA ILE A 12 0.32 -15.74 6.15
C ILE A 12 -0.12 -15.51 7.61
N ALA A 13 0.11 -14.32 8.15
CA ALA A 13 -0.31 -13.97 9.50
C ALA A 13 -1.83 -14.07 9.66
N LYS A 14 -2.59 -13.63 8.65
CA LYS A 14 -4.04 -13.66 8.65
C LYS A 14 -4.61 -15.07 8.48
N HIS A 15 -4.07 -15.84 7.54
CA HIS A 15 -4.62 -17.17 7.18
C HIS A 15 -4.03 -18.32 7.99
N GLY A 16 -2.92 -18.09 8.68
CA GLY A 16 -2.32 -19.05 9.58
C GLY A 16 -1.50 -20.16 8.94
N THR A 17 -1.47 -20.27 7.61
CA THR A 17 -0.66 -21.25 6.88
C THR A 17 -0.10 -20.64 5.60
N PHE A 18 1.07 -21.13 5.17
CA PHE A 18 1.67 -20.74 3.89
C PHE A 18 0.80 -21.15 2.71
N THR A 19 0.20 -22.34 2.77
CA THR A 19 -0.65 -22.85 1.69
C THR A 19 -1.88 -21.99 1.46
N ARG A 20 -2.61 -21.65 2.52
CA ARG A 20 -3.79 -20.80 2.42
C ARG A 20 -3.46 -19.38 1.96
N ALA A 21 -2.36 -18.83 2.45
CA ALA A 21 -1.90 -17.51 2.02
C ALA A 21 -1.56 -17.50 0.53
N ALA A 22 -0.88 -18.55 0.04
CA ALA A 22 -0.55 -18.69 -1.37
C ALA A 22 -1.80 -18.78 -2.25
N GLU A 23 -2.80 -19.54 -1.81
CA GLU A 23 -4.09 -19.62 -2.51
C GLU A 23 -4.78 -18.26 -2.56
N PHE A 24 -4.82 -17.54 -1.45
CA PHE A 24 -5.41 -16.20 -1.37
C PHE A 24 -4.70 -15.20 -2.28
N GLU A 25 -3.36 -15.24 -2.31
CA GLU A 25 -2.56 -14.35 -3.14
C GLU A 25 -2.41 -14.81 -4.60
N HIS A 26 -3.00 -15.95 -4.97
CA HIS A 26 -2.94 -16.53 -6.32
C HIS A 26 -1.51 -16.79 -6.80
N VAL A 27 -0.68 -17.30 -5.92
CA VAL A 27 0.72 -17.65 -6.21
C VAL A 27 1.01 -19.09 -5.77
N ALA A 28 2.08 -19.67 -6.34
CA ALA A 28 2.55 -20.98 -5.90
C ALA A 28 3.15 -20.88 -4.50
N GLN A 29 2.86 -21.84 -3.64
CA GLN A 29 3.38 -21.85 -2.26
C GLN A 29 4.92 -21.78 -2.20
N PRO A 30 5.70 -22.49 -3.06
CA PRO A 30 7.15 -22.32 -3.04
C PRO A 30 7.63 -20.91 -3.37
N SER A 31 6.92 -20.20 -4.25
CA SER A 31 7.24 -18.81 -4.60
C SER A 31 7.01 -17.88 -3.42
N LEU A 32 5.87 -18.00 -2.77
CA LEU A 32 5.51 -17.23 -1.57
C LEU A 32 6.53 -17.50 -0.45
N SER A 33 6.84 -18.76 -0.19
CA SER A 33 7.80 -19.17 0.84
C SER A 33 9.19 -18.57 0.58
N GLN A 34 9.63 -18.55 -0.67
CA GLN A 34 10.93 -18.00 -1.07
C GLN A 34 10.99 -16.49 -0.86
N GLN A 35 9.91 -15.78 -1.13
CA GLN A 35 9.83 -14.33 -0.89
C GLN A 35 9.90 -14.02 0.60
N ILE A 36 9.29 -14.83 1.44
CA ILE A 36 9.38 -14.69 2.90
C ILE A 36 10.80 -14.92 3.39
N LEU A 37 11.49 -15.93 2.86
CA LEU A 37 12.91 -16.17 3.19
C LEU A 37 13.79 -14.97 2.84
N LYS A 38 13.58 -14.35 1.68
CA LYS A 38 14.30 -13.13 1.28
C LYS A 38 14.04 -11.98 2.24
N LEU A 39 12.79 -11.80 2.65
CA LEU A 39 12.42 -10.78 3.62
C LEU A 39 13.07 -11.04 4.99
N GLU A 40 13.04 -12.26 5.47
CA GLU A 40 13.69 -12.67 6.71
C GLU A 40 15.19 -12.43 6.68
N ASP A 41 15.85 -12.75 5.55
CA ASP A 41 17.28 -12.47 5.36
C ASP A 41 17.59 -10.97 5.43
N GLU A 42 16.80 -10.16 4.79
CA GLU A 42 16.97 -8.70 4.83
C GLU A 42 16.79 -8.12 6.23
N LEU A 43 15.81 -8.63 6.97
CA LEU A 43 15.54 -8.18 8.34
C LEU A 43 16.50 -8.77 9.37
N GLY A 44 17.18 -9.85 9.02
CA GLY A 44 18.13 -10.52 9.91
C GLY A 44 17.50 -11.44 10.94
N GLY A 45 16.26 -11.88 10.75
CA GLY A 45 15.58 -12.77 11.69
C GLY A 45 14.36 -13.44 11.09
N LYS A 46 13.89 -14.50 11.74
CA LYS A 46 12.71 -15.23 11.33
C LYS A 46 11.44 -14.49 11.74
N LEU A 47 10.48 -14.42 10.82
CA LEU A 47 9.16 -13.85 11.06
C LEU A 47 8.13 -14.87 11.51
N PHE A 48 8.33 -16.14 11.12
CA PHE A 48 7.42 -17.24 11.43
C PHE A 48 8.14 -18.44 12.01
N TYR A 49 7.49 -19.11 12.96
CA TYR A 49 7.75 -20.50 13.30
C TYR A 49 6.98 -21.37 12.31
N ARG A 50 7.68 -22.19 11.55
CA ARG A 50 7.09 -23.08 10.55
C ARG A 50 6.74 -24.42 11.20
N LEU A 51 5.47 -24.60 11.53
CA LEU A 51 4.93 -25.82 12.07
C LEU A 51 4.30 -26.66 10.94
N PRO A 52 4.12 -28.00 11.12
CA PRO A 52 3.61 -28.85 10.04
C PRO A 52 2.27 -28.44 9.44
N ARG A 53 1.41 -27.78 10.22
CA ARG A 53 0.06 -27.36 9.78
C ARG A 53 -0.26 -25.91 10.10
N ALA A 54 0.72 -25.14 10.53
CA ALA A 54 0.49 -23.74 10.93
C ALA A 54 1.78 -22.94 10.81
N ALA A 55 1.62 -21.64 10.60
CA ALA A 55 2.69 -20.67 10.71
C ALA A 55 2.34 -19.74 11.87
N LYS A 56 3.22 -19.64 12.86
CA LYS A 56 3.05 -18.74 14.01
C LYS A 56 4.07 -17.62 13.95
N LEU A 57 3.65 -16.42 14.30
CA LEU A 57 4.53 -15.27 14.36
C LEU A 57 5.59 -15.45 15.46
N THR A 58 6.85 -15.14 15.13
CA THR A 58 7.90 -14.95 16.12
C THR A 58 7.73 -13.59 16.82
N PRO A 59 8.45 -13.29 17.91
CA PRO A 59 8.44 -11.93 18.48
C PRO A 59 8.77 -10.84 17.46
N LEU A 60 9.72 -11.11 16.54
CA LEU A 60 10.01 -10.19 15.43
C LEU A 60 8.80 -10.04 14.51
N GLY A 61 8.15 -11.14 14.16
CA GLY A 61 6.95 -11.13 13.33
C GLY A 61 5.80 -10.37 13.98
N GLU A 62 5.57 -10.54 15.27
CA GLU A 62 4.56 -9.80 16.01
C GLU A 62 4.81 -8.31 16.04
N SER A 63 6.08 -7.89 16.22
CA SER A 63 6.46 -6.49 16.17
C SER A 63 6.39 -5.90 14.77
N PHE A 64 6.70 -6.69 13.77
CA PHE A 64 6.72 -6.27 12.36
C PHE A 64 5.32 -6.16 11.75
N LEU A 65 4.37 -6.97 12.18
CA LEU A 65 3.03 -7.06 11.58
C LEU A 65 2.28 -5.71 11.56
N PRO A 66 2.20 -4.94 12.67
CA PRO A 66 1.53 -3.64 12.63
C PRO A 66 2.18 -2.67 11.64
N ARG A 67 3.50 -2.70 11.55
CA ARG A 67 4.26 -1.83 10.63
C ARG A 67 4.03 -2.21 9.17
N ALA A 68 4.08 -3.50 8.86
CA ALA A 68 3.79 -4.00 7.52
C ALA A 68 2.35 -3.68 7.09
N SER A 69 1.39 -3.87 7.97
CA SER A 69 -0.01 -3.52 7.75
C SER A 69 -0.21 -2.04 7.49
N ALA A 70 0.47 -1.18 8.27
CA ALA A 70 0.40 0.27 8.10
C ALA A 70 0.99 0.72 6.76
N ILE A 71 2.10 0.13 6.33
CA ILE A 71 2.71 0.42 5.02
C ILE A 71 1.75 0.05 3.88
N LEU A 72 1.15 -1.14 3.94
CA LEU A 72 0.20 -1.59 2.93
C LEU A 72 -1.05 -0.70 2.89
N GLN A 73 -1.54 -0.27 4.04
CA GLN A 73 -2.66 0.67 4.13
C GLN A 73 -2.31 2.03 3.51
N GLN A 74 -1.11 2.52 3.76
CA GLN A 74 -0.62 3.77 3.16
C GLN A 74 -0.54 3.69 1.63
N ILE A 75 -0.08 2.56 1.10
CA ILE A 75 -0.04 2.33 -0.34
C ILE A 75 -1.46 2.34 -0.91
N HIS A 76 -2.39 1.65 -0.26
CA HIS A 76 -3.80 1.64 -0.65
C HIS A 76 -4.40 3.04 -0.66
N ASP A 77 -4.23 3.79 0.43
CA ASP A 77 -4.74 5.15 0.57
C ASP A 77 -4.15 6.10 -0.49
N THR A 78 -2.86 5.93 -0.80
CA THR A 78 -2.18 6.70 -1.84
C THR A 78 -2.80 6.45 -3.22
N LYS A 79 -3.08 5.19 -3.54
CA LYS A 79 -3.75 4.82 -4.80
C LYS A 79 -5.17 5.39 -4.89
N VAL A 80 -5.92 5.31 -3.80
CA VAL A 80 -7.29 5.85 -3.71
C VAL A 80 -7.27 7.37 -3.93
N GLU A 81 -6.36 8.08 -3.26
CA GLU A 81 -6.23 9.53 -3.40
C GLU A 81 -5.81 9.94 -4.81
N ALA A 82 -4.83 9.25 -5.39
CA ALA A 82 -4.39 9.50 -6.76
C ALA A 82 -5.55 9.30 -7.75
N ARG A 83 -6.34 8.26 -7.58
CA ARG A 83 -7.51 7.98 -8.41
C ARG A 83 -8.56 9.07 -8.30
N ARG A 84 -8.80 9.56 -7.09
CA ARG A 84 -9.73 10.67 -6.83
C ARG A 84 -9.30 11.93 -7.58
N ILE A 85 -8.03 12.27 -7.56
CA ILE A 85 -7.47 13.44 -8.26
C ILE A 85 -7.63 13.29 -9.77
N VAL A 86 -7.32 12.11 -10.33
CA VAL A 86 -7.48 11.81 -11.75
C VAL A 86 -8.95 11.94 -12.18
N ASP A 87 -9.87 11.39 -11.40
CA ASP A 87 -11.31 11.44 -11.69
C ASP A 87 -11.85 12.87 -11.64
N LEU A 88 -11.41 13.68 -10.68
CA LEU A 88 -11.77 15.10 -10.59
C LEU A 88 -11.29 15.89 -11.81
N ARG A 89 -10.05 15.67 -12.25
CA ARG A 89 -9.49 16.32 -13.45
C ARG A 89 -10.27 15.94 -14.71
N ARG A 90 -10.64 14.67 -14.83
CA ARG A 90 -11.46 14.19 -15.94
C ARG A 90 -12.83 14.85 -15.97
N TYR A 91 -13.48 14.94 -14.81
CA TYR A 91 -14.77 15.62 -14.65
C TYR A 91 -14.68 17.11 -15.02
N GLN A 92 -13.65 17.81 -14.57
CA GLN A 92 -13.41 19.22 -14.90
C GLN A 92 -13.18 19.42 -16.39
N ALA A 93 -12.42 18.52 -17.06
CA ALA A 93 -12.19 18.57 -18.49
C ALA A 93 -13.50 18.38 -19.28
N GLU A 94 -14.37 17.48 -18.84
CA GLU A 94 -15.69 17.26 -19.45
C GLU A 94 -16.59 18.48 -19.31
N LEU A 95 -16.60 19.12 -18.13
CA LEU A 95 -17.34 20.37 -17.91
C LEU A 95 -16.80 21.51 -18.76
N GLU A 96 -15.50 21.63 -18.91
CA GLU A 96 -14.82 22.64 -19.70
C GLU A 96 -15.10 22.45 -21.19
N ALA A 97 -15.15 21.22 -21.67
CA ALA A 97 -15.53 20.88 -23.05
C ALA A 97 -17.02 21.19 -23.32
N ALA A 98 -17.89 21.04 -22.32
CA ALA A 98 -19.31 21.30 -22.43
C ALA A 98 -19.68 22.80 -22.37
N SER A 99 -18.88 23.63 -21.67
CA SER A 99 -19.11 25.07 -21.56
C SER A 99 -17.79 25.85 -21.50
N GLY A 100 -17.42 26.53 -22.59
CA GLY A 100 -16.22 27.36 -22.68
C GLY A 100 -16.17 28.56 -21.72
N VAL A 101 -17.20 28.78 -20.89
CA VAL A 101 -17.33 29.94 -19.99
C VAL A 101 -16.66 29.70 -18.64
N LEU A 102 -16.29 28.48 -18.26
CA LEU A 102 -15.78 28.12 -16.93
C LEU A 102 -14.25 27.98 -16.85
N SER A 103 -13.53 28.22 -17.95
CA SER A 103 -12.08 27.96 -18.04
C SER A 103 -11.25 28.77 -17.03
N GLU A 104 -11.63 30.01 -16.74
CA GLU A 104 -10.88 30.87 -15.78
C GLU A 104 -11.11 30.46 -14.32
N GLY A 105 -12.32 30.07 -13.94
CA GLY A 105 -12.66 29.58 -12.61
C GLY A 105 -11.93 28.27 -12.28
N LEU A 106 -11.86 27.36 -13.23
CA LEU A 106 -11.17 26.07 -13.09
C LEU A 106 -9.65 26.23 -12.93
N ARG A 107 -9.04 27.18 -13.62
CA ARG A 107 -7.60 27.49 -13.46
C ARG A 107 -7.28 28.03 -12.07
N ARG A 108 -8.17 28.76 -11.43
CA ARG A 108 -8.01 29.20 -10.04
C ARG A 108 -8.07 28.04 -9.07
N ASP A 109 -9.00 27.12 -9.25
CA ASP A 109 -9.15 25.93 -8.40
C ASP A 109 -7.95 24.98 -8.51
N GLU A 110 -7.38 24.81 -9.70
CA GLU A 110 -6.14 24.04 -9.88
C GLU A 110 -4.96 24.63 -9.11
N ARG A 111 -4.82 25.96 -9.11
CA ARG A 111 -3.77 26.62 -8.35
C ARG A 111 -3.94 26.45 -6.85
N ASN A 112 -5.15 26.56 -6.34
CA ASN A 112 -5.45 26.35 -4.92
C ASN A 112 -5.23 24.89 -4.51
N ASN A 113 -5.61 23.94 -5.33
CA ASN A 113 -5.42 22.54 -5.06
C ASN A 113 -3.93 22.14 -5.04
N ASN A 114 -3.14 22.68 -5.95
CA ASN A 114 -1.70 22.47 -5.96
C ASN A 114 -0.99 23.07 -4.74
N GLN A 115 -1.46 24.21 -4.26
CA GLN A 115 -0.94 24.80 -3.02
C GLN A 115 -1.32 23.98 -1.78
N ALA A 116 -2.55 23.49 -1.70
CA ALA A 116 -2.99 22.63 -0.60
C ALA A 116 -2.21 21.31 -0.58
N ASN A 117 -2.01 20.69 -1.73
CA ASN A 117 -1.22 19.46 -1.85
C ASN A 117 0.26 19.69 -1.51
N GLY A 118 0.82 20.82 -1.91
CA GLY A 118 2.17 21.21 -1.55
C GLY A 118 2.35 21.40 -0.05
N VAL A 119 1.38 21.98 0.62
CA VAL A 119 1.39 22.18 2.09
C VAL A 119 1.27 20.84 2.81
N ILE A 120 0.42 19.95 2.37
CA ILE A 120 0.25 18.61 2.94
C ILE A 120 1.55 17.80 2.81
N CYS A 121 2.18 17.79 1.64
CA CYS A 121 3.47 17.12 1.42
C CYS A 121 4.58 17.70 2.31
N PHE A 122 4.59 19.01 2.50
CA PHE A 122 5.56 19.68 3.36
C PHE A 122 5.38 19.30 4.84
N ASN A 123 4.13 19.20 5.32
CA ASN A 123 3.83 18.78 6.68
C ASN A 123 4.21 17.31 6.95
N LEU A 124 4.03 16.43 5.98
CA LEU A 124 4.47 15.03 6.07
C LEU A 124 5.99 14.91 6.19
N ARG A 125 6.74 15.75 5.49
CA ARG A 125 8.20 15.80 5.61
C ARG A 125 8.66 16.31 6.97
N LYS A 126 7.91 17.19 7.61
CA LYS A 126 8.24 17.70 8.96
C LYS A 126 7.92 16.70 10.07
N SER A 127 6.95 15.82 9.88
CA SER A 127 6.58 14.80 10.86
C SER A 127 7.40 13.52 10.75
N ALA A 128 8.23 13.40 9.73
CA ALA A 128 9.19 12.32 9.58
C ALA A 128 10.52 12.67 10.22
#